data_eb73147dd7a97e2fc9fa5862122828d7
#
_entry.id   eb73147dd7a97e2fc9fa5862122828d7
#
_cell.length_a   1.000
_cell.length_b   1.000
_cell.length_c   1.000
_cell.angle_alpha   90.00
_cell.angle_beta   90.00
_cell.angle_gamma   90.00
#
_symmetry.space_group_name_H-M   'P 1'
#
loop_
_entity.id
_entity.type
_entity.pdbx_description
1 polymer ?
#
loop_
_entity_poly.entity_id
_entity_poly.type
_entity_poly.pdbx_seq_one_letter_code
_entity_poly.pdbx_strand_id
1 'polypeptide(L)'
;MLEYLRRHARRTGTKEGCGEGDCGACTVVLAEPDGTGDLRYRAVNACIQFVPALHGRQLLTVEDVKWADGTLHPVQQALVDRHGTQCGFCTPGFIMQLYAGWLEGTLEDRQSVKDWIAGNLCRCTGYGPIIDAGLDVAAAPRPAAAAQAATAGRLSALDDGDMLHVAHGGQQWFAPRSIDELADVYSKHPDAVLVAGATDVGLWVTKQQRHLATLIDVTRVAGLNEIKETVDGLTIGAALSHRDATAALARLHPDLGELLRRFASIQIRNAGTVGGNIANGSPIGDLPPALIALGARLHLHRGATRRELPLETFFLAYGKQDRAPGEFVEAVLVPPLDAATRFACYKISRRFDQDISAVMGAFALTLKDNTIVRVRLAFGGIAATPKRAQKTEAALTGQPFAATTIERACSALTEDFTPITDMRASADYRLLAAQNLLRRFHLENSGKKVATRVLELVNE
;
A
#
# COMPACT_ATOMS: atom_id res chain seq x y z
N MET A 1 -8.33 -16.06 -7.94
CA MET A 1 -7.91 -15.81 -9.33
C MET A 1 -6.84 -16.80 -9.80
N LEU A 2 -5.73 -17.01 -9.11
CA LEU A 2 -4.65 -17.92 -9.53
C LEU A 2 -5.13 -19.36 -9.80
N GLU A 3 -5.97 -19.92 -8.92
CA GLU A 3 -6.53 -21.26 -9.11
C GLU A 3 -7.40 -21.34 -10.37
N TYR A 4 -8.23 -20.33 -10.61
CA TYR A 4 -9.02 -20.23 -11.84
C TYR A 4 -8.13 -20.23 -13.08
N LEU A 5 -7.08 -19.40 -13.10
CA LEU A 5 -6.14 -19.34 -14.22
C LEU A 5 -5.51 -20.70 -14.51
N ARG A 6 -5.00 -21.37 -13.47
CA ARG A 6 -4.23 -22.60 -13.64
C ARG A 6 -5.11 -23.83 -13.90
N ARG A 7 -6.25 -23.95 -13.19
CA ARG A 7 -7.09 -25.17 -13.25
C ARG A 7 -8.19 -25.09 -14.29
N HIS A 8 -8.81 -23.92 -14.47
CA HIS A 8 -9.95 -23.75 -15.38
C HIS A 8 -9.51 -23.14 -16.73
N ALA A 9 -8.85 -22.00 -16.72
CA ALA A 9 -8.40 -21.35 -17.95
C ALA A 9 -7.14 -21.98 -18.56
N ARG A 10 -6.48 -22.92 -17.86
CA ARG A 10 -5.27 -23.63 -18.30
C ARG A 10 -4.07 -22.69 -18.61
N ARG A 11 -4.06 -21.49 -18.03
CA ARG A 11 -2.97 -20.52 -18.14
C ARG A 11 -1.94 -20.78 -17.04
N THR A 12 -1.08 -21.76 -17.26
CA THR A 12 -0.17 -22.30 -16.25
C THR A 12 1.15 -21.54 -16.15
N GLY A 13 1.40 -20.57 -17.03
CA GLY A 13 2.56 -19.65 -16.96
C GLY A 13 2.55 -18.82 -15.69
N THR A 14 1.39 -18.39 -15.19
CA THR A 14 1.25 -17.78 -13.87
C THR A 14 1.51 -18.81 -12.78
N LYS A 15 2.54 -18.59 -11.94
CA LYS A 15 3.04 -19.57 -10.95
C LYS A 15 2.54 -19.28 -9.54
N GLU A 16 2.47 -20.32 -8.70
CA GLU A 16 2.26 -20.18 -7.26
C GLU A 16 3.57 -20.42 -6.52
N GLY A 17 4.09 -19.40 -5.84
CA GLY A 17 5.26 -19.52 -4.98
C GLY A 17 4.87 -19.47 -3.49
N CYS A 18 4.39 -18.31 -3.01
CA CYS A 18 4.06 -18.11 -1.61
C CYS A 18 2.56 -18.24 -1.28
N GLY A 19 1.65 -17.93 -2.23
CA GLY A 19 0.21 -17.88 -1.99
C GLY A 19 -0.24 -16.76 -1.04
N GLU A 20 0.58 -15.71 -0.85
CA GLU A 20 0.32 -14.62 0.10
C GLU A 20 0.67 -13.21 -0.41
N GLY A 21 0.95 -13.08 -1.73
CA GLY A 21 1.22 -11.78 -2.34
C GLY A 21 2.64 -11.24 -2.14
N ASP A 22 3.59 -12.06 -1.66
CA ASP A 22 4.95 -11.61 -1.30
C ASP A 22 6.00 -11.89 -2.39
N CYS A 23 5.93 -13.03 -3.09
CA CYS A 23 7.00 -13.47 -3.99
C CYS A 23 6.90 -12.99 -5.44
N GLY A 24 5.78 -12.47 -5.87
CA GLY A 24 5.55 -11.98 -7.23
C GLY A 24 5.46 -13.02 -8.35
N ALA A 25 5.65 -14.33 -8.08
CA ALA A 25 5.58 -15.38 -9.10
C ALA A 25 4.21 -15.50 -9.78
N CYS A 26 3.17 -15.01 -9.12
CA CYS A 26 1.79 -14.98 -9.62
C CYS A 26 1.38 -13.62 -10.21
N THR A 27 2.32 -12.71 -10.49
CA THR A 27 2.01 -11.39 -11.06
C THR A 27 1.26 -11.54 -12.38
N VAL A 28 0.15 -10.81 -12.49
CA VAL A 28 -0.66 -10.60 -13.70
C VAL A 28 -0.90 -9.11 -13.88
N VAL A 29 -1.37 -8.69 -15.05
CA VAL A 29 -1.71 -7.29 -15.31
C VAL A 29 -3.22 -7.19 -15.50
N LEU A 30 -3.84 -6.27 -14.78
CA LEU A 30 -5.21 -5.85 -15.00
C LEU A 30 -5.21 -4.55 -15.80
N ALA A 31 -6.04 -4.47 -16.84
CA ALA A 31 -6.32 -3.25 -17.55
C ALA A 31 -7.77 -2.84 -17.33
N GLU A 32 -8.00 -1.57 -17.01
CA GLU A 32 -9.32 -1.00 -16.78
C GLU A 32 -9.42 0.37 -17.45
N PRO A 33 -10.61 0.80 -17.90
CA PRO A 33 -10.81 2.15 -18.42
C PRO A 33 -10.41 3.19 -17.36
N ASP A 34 -9.67 4.22 -17.77
CA ASP A 34 -9.21 5.30 -16.88
C ASP A 34 -10.19 6.47 -16.77
N GLY A 35 -11.30 6.41 -17.52
CA GLY A 35 -12.33 7.45 -17.60
C GLY A 35 -12.03 8.54 -18.66
N THR A 36 -10.84 8.55 -19.26
CA THR A 36 -10.47 9.51 -20.34
C THR A 36 -10.60 8.90 -21.74
N GLY A 37 -10.91 7.61 -21.83
CA GLY A 37 -10.99 6.83 -23.05
C GLY A 37 -9.74 5.97 -23.30
N ASP A 38 -8.81 5.94 -22.38
CA ASP A 38 -7.60 5.13 -22.43
C ASP A 38 -7.65 4.02 -21.35
N LEU A 39 -6.59 3.24 -21.22
CA LEU A 39 -6.46 2.13 -20.27
C LEU A 39 -5.44 2.47 -19.19
N ARG A 40 -5.81 2.16 -17.95
CA ARG A 40 -4.90 2.08 -16.83
C ARG A 40 -4.47 0.64 -16.63
N TYR A 41 -3.17 0.41 -16.45
CA TYR A 41 -2.62 -0.92 -16.23
C TYR A 41 -2.14 -1.08 -14.78
N ARG A 42 -2.44 -2.23 -14.17
CA ARG A 42 -2.04 -2.53 -12.80
C ARG A 42 -1.48 -3.95 -12.70
N ALA A 43 -0.20 -4.07 -12.36
CA ALA A 43 0.34 -5.35 -11.92
C ALA A 43 -0.25 -5.71 -10.55
N VAL A 44 -0.76 -6.94 -10.38
CA VAL A 44 -1.30 -7.45 -9.13
C VAL A 44 -0.90 -8.91 -8.90
N ASN A 45 -1.01 -9.37 -7.66
CA ASN A 45 -0.73 -10.77 -7.29
C ASN A 45 -2.00 -11.63 -7.42
N ALA A 46 -2.08 -12.48 -8.45
CA ALA A 46 -3.26 -13.31 -8.73
C ALA A 46 -3.61 -14.28 -7.59
N CYS A 47 -2.65 -14.66 -6.72
CA CYS A 47 -2.90 -15.61 -5.63
C CYS A 47 -3.88 -15.08 -4.58
N ILE A 48 -3.94 -13.76 -4.36
CA ILE A 48 -4.78 -13.12 -3.33
C ILE A 48 -5.96 -12.33 -3.92
N GLN A 49 -6.16 -12.35 -5.25
CA GLN A 49 -7.27 -11.66 -5.90
C GLN A 49 -8.49 -12.59 -6.08
N PHE A 50 -9.68 -12.06 -5.84
CA PHE A 50 -10.94 -12.75 -6.09
C PHE A 50 -11.35 -12.64 -7.57
N VAL A 51 -12.01 -13.67 -8.10
CA VAL A 51 -12.43 -13.70 -9.51
C VAL A 51 -13.49 -12.64 -9.83
N PRO A 52 -14.51 -12.39 -8.98
CA PRO A 52 -15.53 -11.38 -9.31
C PRO A 52 -14.97 -9.95 -9.40
N ALA A 53 -13.80 -9.65 -8.78
CA ALA A 53 -13.12 -8.36 -8.91
C ALA A 53 -12.62 -8.09 -10.35
N LEU A 54 -12.64 -9.10 -11.24
CA LEU A 54 -12.29 -8.94 -12.66
C LEU A 54 -13.42 -8.32 -13.51
N HIS A 55 -14.63 -8.18 -12.97
CA HIS A 55 -15.74 -7.61 -13.72
C HIS A 55 -15.37 -6.23 -14.30
N GLY A 56 -15.60 -6.04 -15.61
CA GLY A 56 -15.23 -4.80 -16.33
C GLY A 56 -13.73 -4.54 -16.50
N ARG A 57 -12.87 -5.56 -16.27
CA ARG A 57 -11.42 -5.48 -16.44
C ARG A 57 -10.89 -6.51 -17.42
N GLN A 58 -9.84 -6.17 -18.14
CA GLN A 58 -9.08 -7.14 -18.93
C GLN A 58 -7.98 -7.73 -18.04
N LEU A 59 -7.89 -9.06 -18.02
CA LEU A 59 -6.81 -9.79 -17.36
C LEU A 59 -5.78 -10.23 -18.41
N LEU A 60 -4.53 -9.83 -18.22
CA LEU A 60 -3.39 -10.21 -19.05
C LEU A 60 -2.45 -11.10 -18.24
N THR A 61 -2.05 -12.23 -18.85
CA THR A 61 -1.08 -13.18 -18.30
C THR A 61 0.13 -13.29 -19.23
N VAL A 62 1.17 -14.01 -18.82
CA VAL A 62 2.39 -14.16 -19.62
C VAL A 62 2.12 -14.79 -20.99
N GLU A 63 1.07 -15.58 -21.13
CA GLU A 63 0.64 -16.17 -22.41
C GLU A 63 0.12 -15.13 -23.40
N ASP A 64 -0.34 -13.98 -22.92
CA ASP A 64 -0.88 -12.89 -23.76
C ASP A 64 0.19 -11.91 -24.23
N VAL A 65 1.43 -11.99 -23.73
CA VAL A 65 2.47 -10.98 -23.98
C VAL A 65 3.12 -11.15 -25.35
N LYS A 66 3.33 -12.38 -25.84
CA LYS A 66 3.90 -12.61 -27.17
C LYS A 66 2.97 -12.09 -28.28
N TRP A 67 3.57 -11.68 -29.40
CA TRP A 67 2.82 -11.25 -30.57
C TRP A 67 1.98 -12.35 -31.21
N ALA A 68 0.96 -11.96 -31.98
CA ALA A 68 0.05 -12.92 -32.63
C ALA A 68 0.74 -13.84 -33.64
N ASP A 69 1.85 -13.42 -34.25
CA ASP A 69 2.70 -14.21 -35.14
C ASP A 69 3.63 -15.18 -34.39
N GLY A 70 3.58 -15.18 -33.05
CA GLY A 70 4.40 -16.03 -32.19
C GLY A 70 5.77 -15.46 -31.84
N THR A 71 6.16 -14.29 -32.37
CA THR A 71 7.41 -13.62 -31.98
C THR A 71 7.36 -13.14 -30.56
N LEU A 72 8.53 -13.07 -29.90
CA LEU A 72 8.63 -12.60 -28.53
C LEU A 72 8.40 -11.09 -28.47
N HIS A 73 7.66 -10.68 -27.46
CA HIS A 73 7.56 -9.26 -27.11
C HIS A 73 8.92 -8.73 -26.61
N PRO A 74 9.26 -7.43 -26.79
CA PRO A 74 10.52 -6.86 -26.31
C PRO A 74 10.87 -7.20 -24.85
N VAL A 75 9.88 -7.25 -23.96
CA VAL A 75 10.06 -7.65 -22.55
C VAL A 75 10.56 -9.09 -22.42
N GLN A 76 10.03 -10.01 -23.24
CA GLN A 76 10.45 -11.41 -23.22
C GLN A 76 11.84 -11.56 -23.86
N GLN A 77 12.07 -10.88 -25.00
CA GLN A 77 13.32 -10.92 -25.73
C GLN A 77 14.48 -10.35 -24.88
N ALA A 78 14.27 -9.21 -24.20
CA ALA A 78 15.28 -8.62 -23.33
C ALA A 78 15.74 -9.57 -22.21
N LEU A 79 14.83 -10.33 -21.60
CA LEU A 79 15.19 -11.33 -20.61
C LEU A 79 15.99 -12.49 -21.18
N VAL A 80 15.76 -12.86 -22.46
CA VAL A 80 16.56 -13.86 -23.16
C VAL A 80 17.95 -13.30 -23.44
N ASP A 81 18.04 -12.13 -24.04
CA ASP A 81 19.31 -11.51 -24.47
C ASP A 81 20.24 -11.18 -23.30
N ARG A 82 19.66 -10.78 -22.16
CA ARG A 82 20.39 -10.48 -20.92
C ARG A 82 20.61 -11.70 -20.02
N HIS A 83 20.20 -12.89 -20.42
CA HIS A 83 20.27 -14.08 -19.59
C HIS A 83 19.55 -13.90 -18.23
N GLY A 84 18.43 -13.17 -18.22
CA GLY A 84 17.63 -12.82 -17.03
C GLY A 84 16.84 -14.00 -16.45
N THR A 85 17.05 -15.22 -16.92
CA THR A 85 16.35 -16.43 -16.46
C THR A 85 17.33 -17.61 -16.32
N GLN A 86 17.11 -18.45 -15.28
CA GLN A 86 17.85 -19.70 -15.08
C GLN A 86 16.86 -20.86 -14.86
N CYS A 87 16.32 -21.07 -13.65
CA CYS A 87 15.34 -22.15 -13.43
C CYS A 87 13.97 -21.87 -14.08
N GLY A 88 13.67 -20.61 -14.44
CA GLY A 88 12.44 -20.20 -15.13
C GLY A 88 11.21 -20.01 -14.25
N PHE A 89 11.24 -20.36 -12.94
CA PHE A 89 10.06 -20.31 -12.09
C PHE A 89 9.53 -18.89 -11.87
N CYS A 90 10.39 -17.92 -11.56
CA CYS A 90 10.03 -16.52 -11.34
C CYS A 90 9.84 -15.72 -12.64
N THR A 91 10.34 -16.22 -13.76
CA THR A 91 10.41 -15.49 -15.04
C THR A 91 9.06 -14.95 -15.51
N PRO A 92 7.95 -15.71 -15.49
CA PRO A 92 6.65 -15.17 -15.88
C PRO A 92 6.21 -13.97 -15.05
N GLY A 93 6.47 -14.00 -13.73
CA GLY A 93 6.15 -12.89 -12.83
C GLY A 93 6.95 -11.62 -13.16
N PHE A 94 8.25 -11.75 -13.44
CA PHE A 94 9.09 -10.62 -13.88
C PHE A 94 8.66 -10.08 -15.23
N ILE A 95 8.32 -10.96 -16.19
CA ILE A 95 7.80 -10.52 -17.49
C ILE A 95 6.56 -9.66 -17.29
N MET A 96 5.59 -10.12 -16.52
CA MET A 96 4.34 -9.38 -16.28
C MET A 96 4.59 -8.05 -15.54
N GLN A 97 5.52 -8.04 -14.58
CA GLN A 97 5.89 -6.84 -13.85
C GLN A 97 6.56 -5.80 -14.76
N LEU A 98 7.57 -6.21 -15.55
CA LEU A 98 8.24 -5.34 -16.52
C LEU A 98 7.28 -4.88 -17.64
N TYR A 99 6.39 -5.78 -18.08
CA TYR A 99 5.36 -5.45 -19.07
C TYR A 99 4.43 -4.33 -18.59
N ALA A 100 3.97 -4.41 -17.33
CA ALA A 100 3.18 -3.34 -16.72
C ALA A 100 3.97 -2.02 -16.65
N GLY A 101 5.23 -2.06 -16.24
CA GLY A 101 6.10 -0.89 -16.17
C GLY A 101 6.37 -0.25 -17.53
N TRP A 102 6.53 -1.08 -18.56
CA TRP A 102 6.67 -0.63 -19.93
C TRP A 102 5.38 0.04 -20.44
N LEU A 103 4.20 -0.57 -20.21
CA LEU A 103 2.91 0.02 -20.57
C LEU A 103 2.68 1.39 -19.92
N GLU A 104 3.06 1.53 -18.65
CA GLU A 104 2.90 2.77 -17.90
C GLU A 104 4.04 3.78 -18.13
N GLY A 105 5.17 3.35 -18.72
CA GLY A 105 6.33 4.20 -18.95
C GLY A 105 7.09 4.62 -17.71
N THR A 106 7.15 3.75 -16.72
CA THR A 106 7.77 4.02 -15.42
C THR A 106 9.19 3.46 -15.27
N LEU A 107 9.71 2.77 -16.30
CA LEU A 107 11.06 2.18 -16.31
C LEU A 107 12.07 3.20 -16.85
N GLU A 108 12.35 4.28 -16.10
CA GLU A 108 13.15 5.41 -16.60
C GLU A 108 14.66 5.19 -16.43
N ASP A 109 15.04 4.62 -15.29
CA ASP A 109 16.44 4.40 -14.90
C ASP A 109 16.60 3.13 -14.07
N ARG A 110 17.85 2.85 -13.65
CA ARG A 110 18.17 1.65 -12.87
C ARG A 110 17.44 1.60 -11.52
N GLN A 111 17.19 2.76 -10.87
CA GLN A 111 16.51 2.81 -9.58
C GLN A 111 15.01 2.59 -9.76
N SER A 112 14.39 3.20 -10.75
CA SER A 112 12.98 2.99 -11.08
C SER A 112 12.68 1.52 -11.44
N VAL A 113 13.57 0.86 -12.20
CA VAL A 113 13.45 -0.57 -12.49
C VAL A 113 13.56 -1.42 -11.21
N LYS A 114 14.52 -1.11 -10.31
CA LYS A 114 14.65 -1.81 -9.01
C LYS A 114 13.38 -1.67 -8.18
N ASP A 115 12.89 -0.44 -8.02
CA ASP A 115 11.67 -0.15 -7.26
C ASP A 115 10.45 -0.88 -7.88
N TRP A 116 10.41 -0.96 -9.21
CA TRP A 116 9.33 -1.60 -9.93
C TRP A 116 9.28 -3.11 -9.72
N ILE A 117 10.43 -3.79 -9.77
CA ILE A 117 10.54 -5.26 -9.63
C ILE A 117 10.72 -5.73 -8.18
N ALA A 118 10.78 -4.82 -7.20
CA ALA A 118 11.04 -5.17 -5.79
C ALA A 118 10.08 -6.23 -5.24
N GLY A 119 8.85 -6.30 -5.78
CA GLY A 119 7.84 -7.31 -5.43
C GLY A 119 8.03 -8.69 -6.04
N ASN A 120 9.09 -8.93 -6.82
CA ASN A 120 9.36 -10.19 -7.48
C ASN A 120 10.66 -10.81 -6.98
N LEU A 121 10.60 -12.04 -6.46
CA LEU A 121 11.75 -12.73 -5.89
C LEU A 121 12.38 -13.71 -6.89
N CYS A 122 13.71 -13.63 -7.03
CA CYS A 122 14.53 -14.58 -7.78
C CYS A 122 15.68 -15.07 -6.92
N ARG A 123 15.89 -16.38 -6.86
CA ARG A 123 17.02 -16.98 -6.12
C ARG A 123 18.25 -17.21 -6.99
N CYS A 124 18.10 -17.27 -8.32
CA CYS A 124 19.13 -17.79 -9.23
C CYS A 124 20.03 -16.69 -9.81
N THR A 125 19.45 -15.56 -10.27
CA THR A 125 20.13 -14.62 -11.18
C THR A 125 20.93 -13.51 -10.48
N GLY A 126 20.66 -13.25 -9.20
CA GLY A 126 21.20 -12.08 -8.50
C GLY A 126 20.62 -10.74 -8.98
N TYR A 127 19.52 -10.78 -9.76
CA TYR A 127 18.72 -9.62 -10.26
C TYR A 127 19.40 -8.75 -11.33
N GLY A 128 20.72 -8.63 -11.36
CA GLY A 128 21.44 -7.76 -12.31
C GLY A 128 20.94 -7.89 -13.75
N PRO A 129 20.95 -9.10 -14.35
CA PRO A 129 20.45 -9.33 -15.71
C PRO A 129 18.97 -8.96 -15.91
N ILE A 130 18.14 -9.12 -14.88
CA ILE A 130 16.71 -8.75 -14.94
C ILE A 130 16.54 -7.22 -14.95
N ILE A 131 17.34 -6.52 -14.15
CA ILE A 131 17.35 -5.04 -14.10
C ILE A 131 17.83 -4.50 -15.46
N ASP A 132 18.88 -5.07 -16.02
CA ASP A 132 19.42 -4.65 -17.31
C ASP A 132 18.40 -4.91 -18.44
N ALA A 133 17.68 -6.03 -18.41
CA ALA A 133 16.55 -6.29 -19.31
C ALA A 133 15.44 -5.24 -19.16
N GLY A 134 15.13 -4.81 -17.93
CA GLY A 134 14.16 -3.75 -17.69
C GLY A 134 14.54 -2.41 -18.30
N LEU A 135 15.83 -2.06 -18.29
CA LEU A 135 16.37 -0.87 -18.96
C LEU A 135 16.27 -0.95 -20.49
N ASP A 136 16.56 -2.11 -21.08
CA ASP A 136 16.42 -2.32 -22.52
C ASP A 136 14.96 -2.15 -22.97
N VAL A 137 14.03 -2.63 -22.17
CA VAL A 137 12.58 -2.54 -22.45
C VAL A 137 12.06 -1.10 -22.42
N ALA A 138 12.63 -0.25 -21.57
CA ALA A 138 12.22 1.15 -21.44
C ALA A 138 12.25 1.91 -22.79
N ALA A 139 13.19 1.58 -23.67
CA ALA A 139 13.35 2.18 -24.98
C ALA A 139 12.40 1.60 -26.07
N ALA A 140 11.70 0.49 -25.78
CA ALA A 140 10.83 -0.17 -26.77
C ALA A 140 9.56 0.66 -27.05
N PRO A 141 9.08 0.71 -28.33
CA PRO A 141 7.85 1.40 -28.68
C PRO A 141 6.63 0.85 -27.93
N ARG A 142 5.79 1.72 -27.41
CA ARG A 142 4.55 1.34 -26.72
C ARG A 142 3.39 1.10 -27.70
N PRO A 143 2.30 0.40 -27.24
CA PRO A 143 1.13 0.20 -28.07
C PRO A 143 0.53 1.51 -28.57
N ALA A 144 -0.01 1.50 -29.78
CA ALA A 144 -0.71 2.66 -30.33
C ALA A 144 -1.93 3.01 -29.48
N ALA A 145 -2.15 4.29 -29.20
CA ALA A 145 -3.30 4.79 -28.42
C ALA A 145 -4.65 4.28 -28.98
N ALA A 146 -4.79 4.19 -30.32
CA ALA A 146 -6.02 3.68 -30.94
C ALA A 146 -6.38 2.24 -30.53
N ALA A 147 -5.38 1.37 -30.30
CA ALA A 147 -5.64 -0.02 -29.85
C ALA A 147 -6.08 -0.05 -28.38
N GLN A 148 -5.52 0.83 -27.55
CA GLN A 148 -5.91 0.97 -26.16
C GLN A 148 -7.34 1.52 -26.05
N ALA A 149 -7.66 2.59 -26.79
CA ALA A 149 -9.00 3.18 -26.84
C ALA A 149 -10.08 2.16 -27.29
N ALA A 150 -9.79 1.34 -28.31
CA ALA A 150 -10.71 0.30 -28.76
C ALA A 150 -10.98 -0.75 -27.64
N THR A 151 -9.97 -1.09 -26.84
CA THR A 151 -10.13 -2.01 -25.72
C THR A 151 -10.87 -1.34 -24.56
N ALA A 152 -10.56 -0.08 -24.24
CA ALA A 152 -11.29 0.70 -23.23
C ALA A 152 -12.79 0.80 -23.58
N GLY A 153 -13.12 1.08 -24.84
CA GLY A 153 -14.52 1.11 -25.32
C GLY A 153 -15.24 -0.22 -25.15
N ARG A 154 -14.57 -1.36 -25.42
CA ARG A 154 -15.17 -2.71 -25.20
C ARG A 154 -15.39 -3.00 -23.72
N LEU A 155 -14.46 -2.61 -22.84
CA LEU A 155 -14.61 -2.81 -21.40
C LEU A 155 -15.70 -1.92 -20.83
N SER A 156 -15.79 -0.67 -21.26
CA SER A 156 -16.86 0.25 -20.85
C SER A 156 -18.24 -0.24 -21.29
N ALA A 157 -18.35 -0.89 -22.46
CA ALA A 157 -19.60 -1.48 -22.92
C ALA A 157 -20.07 -2.70 -22.11
N LEU A 158 -19.20 -3.30 -21.29
CA LEU A 158 -19.55 -4.38 -20.35
C LEU A 158 -20.07 -3.82 -19.01
N ASP A 159 -19.92 -2.53 -18.77
CA ASP A 159 -20.39 -1.88 -17.54
C ASP A 159 -21.82 -1.37 -17.76
N ASP A 160 -22.80 -2.09 -17.20
CA ASP A 160 -24.22 -1.74 -17.26
C ASP A 160 -24.62 -0.67 -16.23
N GLY A 161 -23.69 -0.24 -15.37
CA GLY A 161 -23.93 0.73 -14.31
C GLY A 161 -24.56 0.14 -13.05
N ASP A 162 -25.02 -1.10 -13.09
CA ASP A 162 -25.68 -1.76 -11.98
C ASP A 162 -24.68 -2.35 -10.97
N MET A 163 -25.15 -2.61 -9.75
CA MET A 163 -24.40 -3.34 -8.73
C MET A 163 -24.20 -4.79 -9.16
N LEU A 164 -22.95 -5.24 -9.26
CA LEU A 164 -22.69 -6.66 -9.49
C LEU A 164 -23.08 -7.47 -8.26
N HIS A 165 -23.97 -8.46 -8.46
CA HIS A 165 -24.26 -9.49 -7.47
C HIS A 165 -24.02 -10.88 -8.06
N VAL A 166 -23.13 -11.65 -7.43
CA VAL A 166 -22.84 -13.04 -7.81
C VAL A 166 -23.10 -13.94 -6.60
N ALA A 167 -23.87 -15.00 -6.81
CA ALA A 167 -24.14 -16.01 -5.78
C ALA A 167 -23.81 -17.41 -6.34
N HIS A 168 -22.98 -18.16 -5.62
CA HIS A 168 -22.62 -19.52 -5.98
C HIS A 168 -22.17 -20.33 -4.75
N GLY A 169 -22.63 -21.57 -4.64
CA GLY A 169 -22.17 -22.50 -3.59
C GLY A 169 -22.36 -22.00 -2.15
N GLY A 170 -23.38 -21.19 -1.87
CA GLY A 170 -23.63 -20.59 -0.56
C GLY A 170 -22.78 -19.35 -0.27
N GLN A 171 -22.00 -18.90 -1.23
CA GLN A 171 -21.25 -17.64 -1.13
C GLN A 171 -21.91 -16.55 -1.95
N GLN A 172 -21.78 -15.30 -1.50
CA GLN A 172 -22.28 -14.13 -2.18
C GLN A 172 -21.17 -13.07 -2.32
N TRP A 173 -21.16 -12.39 -3.46
CA TRP A 173 -20.31 -11.24 -3.74
C TRP A 173 -21.19 -10.08 -4.20
N PHE A 174 -21.08 -8.94 -3.52
CA PHE A 174 -21.70 -7.69 -3.91
C PHE A 174 -20.62 -6.68 -4.29
N ALA A 175 -20.83 -5.92 -5.36
CA ALA A 175 -19.96 -4.79 -5.72
C ALA A 175 -20.83 -3.54 -5.96
N PRO A 176 -21.22 -2.84 -4.89
CA PRO A 176 -22.00 -1.61 -4.97
C PRO A 176 -21.26 -0.51 -5.73
N ARG A 177 -22.02 0.42 -6.34
CA ARG A 177 -21.52 1.50 -7.19
C ARG A 177 -21.53 2.86 -6.48
N SER A 178 -22.34 2.99 -5.44
CA SER A 178 -22.48 4.22 -4.66
C SER A 178 -22.35 3.97 -3.16
N ILE A 179 -22.08 5.03 -2.40
CA ILE A 179 -22.02 4.98 -0.93
C ILE A 179 -23.36 4.54 -0.36
N ASP A 180 -24.48 4.99 -0.93
CA ASP A 180 -25.82 4.61 -0.48
C ASP A 180 -26.12 3.14 -0.71
N GLU A 181 -25.75 2.59 -1.89
CA GLU A 181 -25.87 1.16 -2.15
C GLU A 181 -24.99 0.34 -1.19
N LEU A 182 -23.75 0.78 -0.93
CA LEU A 182 -22.87 0.13 0.04
C LEU A 182 -23.49 0.11 1.42
N ALA A 183 -24.02 1.25 1.88
CA ALA A 183 -24.67 1.38 3.18
C ALA A 183 -25.91 0.49 3.30
N ASP A 184 -26.72 0.41 2.24
CA ASP A 184 -27.93 -0.44 2.17
C ASP A 184 -27.55 -1.93 2.21
N VAL A 185 -26.63 -2.38 1.36
CA VAL A 185 -26.16 -3.77 1.33
C VAL A 185 -25.51 -4.16 2.66
N TYR A 186 -24.65 -3.31 3.21
CA TYR A 186 -23.98 -3.62 4.47
C TYR A 186 -24.91 -3.60 5.68
N SER A 187 -25.99 -2.81 5.64
CA SER A 187 -27.06 -2.86 6.66
C SER A 187 -27.83 -4.18 6.63
N LYS A 188 -28.05 -4.74 5.44
CA LYS A 188 -28.72 -6.04 5.25
C LYS A 188 -27.80 -7.22 5.57
N HIS A 189 -26.49 -7.06 5.42
CA HIS A 189 -25.47 -8.07 5.66
C HIS A 189 -24.38 -7.56 6.61
N PRO A 190 -24.69 -7.25 7.89
CA PRO A 190 -23.75 -6.61 8.81
C PRO A 190 -22.54 -7.48 9.17
N ASP A 191 -22.64 -8.80 8.96
CA ASP A 191 -21.54 -9.78 9.14
C ASP A 191 -20.71 -10.00 7.87
N ALA A 192 -21.05 -9.35 6.76
CA ALA A 192 -20.30 -9.47 5.53
C ALA A 192 -18.87 -8.92 5.70
N VAL A 193 -17.93 -9.54 4.99
CA VAL A 193 -16.55 -9.06 4.94
C VAL A 193 -16.43 -7.99 3.85
N LEU A 194 -16.05 -6.79 4.24
CA LEU A 194 -15.69 -5.74 3.27
C LEU A 194 -14.35 -6.09 2.62
N VAL A 195 -14.32 -6.07 1.31
CA VAL A 195 -13.12 -6.34 0.50
C VAL A 195 -12.79 -5.11 -0.32
N ALA A 196 -11.57 -4.62 -0.20
CA ALA A 196 -11.00 -3.65 -1.12
C ALA A 196 -9.97 -4.36 -2.03
N GLY A 197 -8.67 -4.14 -1.84
CA GLY A 197 -7.63 -4.78 -2.64
C GLY A 197 -7.34 -6.25 -2.34
N ALA A 198 -8.06 -6.87 -1.42
CA ALA A 198 -7.90 -8.27 -0.99
C ALA A 198 -6.51 -8.65 -0.42
N THR A 199 -5.62 -7.70 -0.20
CA THR A 199 -4.23 -7.94 0.22
C THR A 199 -4.09 -8.55 1.62
N ASP A 200 -5.13 -8.45 2.45
CA ASP A 200 -5.25 -9.15 3.73
C ASP A 200 -6.33 -10.23 3.67
N VAL A 201 -7.55 -9.89 3.25
CA VAL A 201 -8.69 -10.82 3.16
C VAL A 201 -8.37 -12.02 2.26
N GLY A 202 -7.57 -11.85 1.21
CA GLY A 202 -7.09 -12.93 0.37
C GLY A 202 -6.31 -14.00 1.13
N LEU A 203 -5.55 -13.60 2.18
CA LEU A 203 -4.80 -14.51 3.03
C LEU A 203 -5.72 -15.33 3.96
N TRP A 204 -6.88 -14.79 4.31
CA TRP A 204 -7.87 -15.57 5.09
C TRP A 204 -8.33 -16.81 4.32
N VAL A 205 -8.37 -16.72 2.98
CA VAL A 205 -8.69 -17.86 2.12
C VAL A 205 -7.46 -18.73 1.87
N THR A 206 -6.35 -18.14 1.42
CA THR A 206 -5.19 -18.91 0.95
C THR A 206 -4.35 -19.53 2.07
N LYS A 207 -4.27 -18.87 3.24
CA LYS A 207 -3.45 -19.31 4.39
C LYS A 207 -4.27 -19.86 5.55
N GLN A 208 -5.44 -19.26 5.81
CA GLN A 208 -6.28 -19.66 6.93
C GLN A 208 -7.41 -20.60 6.52
N GLN A 209 -7.60 -20.82 5.21
CA GLN A 209 -8.64 -21.68 4.62
C GLN A 209 -10.07 -21.32 5.12
N ARG A 210 -10.30 -20.04 5.38
CA ARG A 210 -11.61 -19.57 5.86
C ARG A 210 -12.61 -19.59 4.71
N HIS A 211 -13.81 -20.03 5.01
CA HIS A 211 -14.97 -19.86 4.15
C HIS A 211 -15.61 -18.49 4.42
N LEU A 212 -15.71 -17.65 3.40
CA LEU A 212 -16.29 -16.31 3.48
C LEU A 212 -17.65 -16.33 2.79
N ALA A 213 -18.73 -16.33 3.58
CA ALA A 213 -20.08 -16.50 3.07
C ALA A 213 -20.56 -15.28 2.25
N THR A 214 -20.29 -14.07 2.75
CA THR A 214 -20.70 -12.83 2.09
C THR A 214 -19.55 -11.85 2.03
N LEU A 215 -19.25 -11.36 0.83
CA LEU A 215 -18.22 -10.38 0.57
C LEU A 215 -18.84 -9.15 -0.11
N ILE A 216 -18.40 -7.96 0.30
CA ILE A 216 -18.80 -6.69 -0.31
C ILE A 216 -17.55 -5.99 -0.81
N ASP A 217 -17.41 -5.86 -2.12
CA ASP A 217 -16.29 -5.18 -2.79
C ASP A 217 -16.55 -3.67 -2.82
N VAL A 218 -15.69 -2.92 -2.15
CA VAL A 218 -15.81 -1.46 -2.06
C VAL A 218 -15.00 -0.71 -3.14
N THR A 219 -14.26 -1.42 -3.99
CA THR A 219 -13.33 -0.78 -4.94
C THR A 219 -14.03 0.01 -6.06
N ARG A 220 -15.30 -0.28 -6.32
CA ARG A 220 -16.10 0.35 -7.38
C ARG A 220 -17.05 1.42 -6.86
N VAL A 221 -17.06 1.67 -5.56
CA VAL A 221 -17.95 2.66 -4.94
C VAL A 221 -17.46 4.06 -5.26
N ALA A 222 -18.25 4.83 -6.01
CA ALA A 222 -17.97 6.23 -6.32
C ALA A 222 -17.84 7.04 -5.03
N GLY A 223 -16.85 7.93 -4.96
CA GLY A 223 -16.52 8.73 -3.77
C GLY A 223 -15.56 8.05 -2.79
N LEU A 224 -15.45 6.69 -2.77
CA LEU A 224 -14.47 6.01 -1.94
C LEU A 224 -13.08 5.90 -2.58
N ASN A 225 -12.95 6.13 -3.87
CA ASN A 225 -11.70 6.06 -4.64
C ASN A 225 -11.19 7.43 -5.11
N GLU A 226 -11.57 8.48 -4.42
CA GLU A 226 -11.27 9.87 -4.77
C GLU A 226 -10.35 10.54 -3.76
N ILE A 227 -9.65 11.58 -4.22
CA ILE A 227 -8.93 12.53 -3.38
C ILE A 227 -9.60 13.90 -3.53
N LYS A 228 -9.83 14.58 -2.40
CA LYS A 228 -10.34 15.95 -2.36
C LYS A 228 -9.38 16.82 -1.55
N GLU A 229 -8.84 17.84 -2.15
CA GLU A 229 -8.03 18.86 -1.49
C GLU A 229 -8.91 20.08 -1.18
N THR A 230 -8.99 20.45 0.11
CA THR A 230 -9.76 21.58 0.58
C THR A 230 -8.93 22.43 1.56
N VAL A 231 -9.52 23.51 2.08
CA VAL A 231 -8.87 24.31 3.13
C VAL A 231 -8.69 23.52 4.43
N ASP A 232 -9.53 22.51 4.68
CA ASP A 232 -9.45 21.65 5.86
C ASP A 232 -8.38 20.56 5.71
N GLY A 233 -7.84 20.35 4.51
CA GLY A 233 -6.79 19.39 4.22
C GLY A 233 -7.09 18.44 3.07
N LEU A 234 -6.41 17.30 3.10
CA LEU A 234 -6.47 16.24 2.11
C LEU A 234 -7.42 15.14 2.59
N THR A 235 -8.59 15.03 1.96
CA THR A 235 -9.52 13.91 2.19
C THR A 235 -9.22 12.80 1.20
N ILE A 236 -8.93 11.60 1.71
CA ILE A 236 -8.59 10.40 0.94
C ILE A 236 -9.71 9.38 1.14
N GLY A 237 -10.39 9.01 0.07
CA GLY A 237 -11.43 7.97 0.09
C GLY A 237 -10.87 6.60 0.48
N ALA A 238 -11.64 5.81 1.21
CA ALA A 238 -11.17 4.56 1.81
C ALA A 238 -10.75 3.49 0.79
N ALA A 239 -11.35 3.47 -0.39
CA ALA A 239 -11.02 2.52 -1.45
C ALA A 239 -9.88 2.99 -2.38
N LEU A 240 -9.32 4.19 -2.15
CA LEU A 240 -8.19 4.67 -2.93
C LEU A 240 -6.97 3.80 -2.68
N SER A 241 -6.29 3.35 -3.75
CA SER A 241 -5.10 2.51 -3.63
C SER A 241 -3.92 3.30 -3.03
N HIS A 242 -2.99 2.61 -2.37
CA HIS A 242 -1.77 3.23 -1.88
C HIS A 242 -0.98 3.91 -3.00
N ARG A 243 -0.97 3.29 -4.19
CA ARG A 243 -0.30 3.86 -5.36
C ARG A 243 -0.92 5.19 -5.77
N ASP A 244 -2.25 5.25 -5.89
CA ASP A 244 -2.94 6.46 -6.31
C ASP A 244 -2.86 7.57 -5.25
N ALA A 245 -2.78 7.22 -3.96
CA ALA A 245 -2.59 8.17 -2.86
C ALA A 245 -1.16 8.73 -2.79
N THR A 246 -0.16 8.03 -3.36
CA THR A 246 1.27 8.35 -3.16
C THR A 246 1.61 9.77 -3.58
N ALA A 247 1.17 10.22 -4.75
CA ALA A 247 1.52 11.55 -5.26
C ALA A 247 0.95 12.68 -4.37
N ALA A 248 -0.29 12.54 -3.89
CA ALA A 248 -0.91 13.54 -3.03
C ALA A 248 -0.23 13.59 -1.65
N LEU A 249 0.06 12.43 -1.06
CA LEU A 249 0.77 12.33 0.21
C LEU A 249 2.22 12.83 0.10
N ALA A 250 2.92 12.56 -1.01
CA ALA A 250 4.27 13.08 -1.25
C ALA A 250 4.30 14.61 -1.40
N ARG A 251 3.25 15.21 -1.98
CA ARG A 251 3.13 16.69 -2.02
C ARG A 251 2.90 17.28 -0.63
N LEU A 252 2.17 16.58 0.24
CA LEU A 252 1.99 17.02 1.62
C LEU A 252 3.32 17.00 2.40
N HIS A 253 4.12 15.93 2.26
CA HIS A 253 5.50 15.85 2.77
C HIS A 253 6.30 14.75 2.03
N PRO A 254 7.57 15.02 1.64
CA PRO A 254 8.41 14.06 0.90
C PRO A 254 8.58 12.70 1.61
N ASP A 255 8.67 12.71 2.93
CA ASP A 255 8.83 11.48 3.73
C ASP A 255 7.63 10.53 3.62
N LEU A 256 6.43 11.04 3.36
CA LEU A 256 5.27 10.19 3.09
C LEU A 256 5.41 9.47 1.75
N GLY A 257 5.96 10.15 0.74
CA GLY A 257 6.29 9.53 -0.54
C GLY A 257 7.33 8.43 -0.39
N GLU A 258 8.42 8.70 0.35
CA GLU A 258 9.47 7.70 0.63
C GLU A 258 8.95 6.52 1.46
N LEU A 259 8.10 6.78 2.45
CA LEU A 259 7.44 5.73 3.22
C LEU A 259 6.65 4.78 2.31
N LEU A 260 5.81 5.35 1.41
CA LEU A 260 5.00 4.57 0.48
C LEU A 260 5.83 3.89 -0.61
N ARG A 261 6.95 4.48 -1.04
CA ARG A 261 7.90 3.84 -1.96
C ARG A 261 8.44 2.54 -1.37
N ARG A 262 8.80 2.54 -0.08
CA ARG A 262 9.33 1.38 0.65
C ARG A 262 8.24 0.45 1.22
N PHE A 263 6.98 0.91 1.24
CA PHE A 263 5.85 0.11 1.72
C PHE A 263 5.46 -0.92 0.69
N ALA A 264 5.54 -2.19 1.05
CA ALA A 264 5.10 -3.32 0.24
C ALA A 264 5.64 -3.31 -1.22
N SER A 265 5.13 -4.18 -2.06
CA SER A 265 5.42 -4.22 -3.51
C SER A 265 4.49 -3.31 -4.31
N ILE A 266 4.84 -3.03 -5.56
CA ILE A 266 3.94 -2.36 -6.52
C ILE A 266 2.62 -3.10 -6.65
N GLN A 267 2.66 -4.43 -6.75
CA GLN A 267 1.46 -5.28 -6.85
C GLN A 267 0.51 -5.08 -5.65
N ILE A 268 1.09 -4.97 -4.46
CA ILE A 268 0.32 -4.71 -3.23
C ILE A 268 -0.15 -3.26 -3.17
N ARG A 269 0.68 -2.29 -3.54
CA ARG A 269 0.27 -0.87 -3.56
C ARG A 269 -0.79 -0.57 -4.61
N ASN A 270 -0.80 -1.30 -5.74
CA ASN A 270 -1.84 -1.20 -6.77
C ASN A 270 -3.20 -1.68 -6.30
N ALA A 271 -3.23 -2.68 -5.43
CA ALA A 271 -4.45 -3.33 -4.94
C ALA A 271 -4.88 -2.82 -3.56
N GLY A 272 -3.95 -2.79 -2.59
CA GLY A 272 -4.23 -2.39 -1.20
C GLY A 272 -4.62 -0.92 -1.11
N THR A 273 -5.57 -0.61 -0.23
CA THR A 273 -6.17 0.71 -0.11
C THR A 273 -5.84 1.38 1.22
N VAL A 274 -5.91 2.72 1.25
CA VAL A 274 -5.66 3.52 2.45
C VAL A 274 -6.66 3.13 3.56
N GLY A 275 -7.95 3.08 3.25
CA GLY A 275 -8.97 2.69 4.22
C GLY A 275 -8.87 1.23 4.64
N GLY A 276 -8.51 0.31 3.72
CA GLY A 276 -8.27 -1.09 4.05
C GLY A 276 -7.09 -1.26 5.03
N ASN A 277 -6.00 -0.53 4.84
CA ASN A 277 -4.85 -0.53 5.74
C ASN A 277 -5.21 -0.01 7.15
N ILE A 278 -6.04 1.06 7.23
CA ILE A 278 -6.55 1.59 8.49
C ILE A 278 -7.52 0.58 9.15
N ALA A 279 -8.54 0.12 8.41
CA ALA A 279 -9.59 -0.74 8.94
C ALA A 279 -9.08 -2.14 9.34
N ASN A 280 -8.02 -2.64 8.71
CA ASN A 280 -7.35 -3.86 9.15
C ASN A 280 -6.72 -3.71 10.54
N GLY A 281 -6.26 -2.50 10.90
CA GLY A 281 -5.72 -2.19 12.23
C GLY A 281 -4.47 -2.97 12.58
N SER A 282 -3.68 -3.36 11.57
CA SER A 282 -2.43 -4.08 11.80
C SER A 282 -1.45 -3.26 12.65
N PRO A 283 -0.85 -3.84 13.71
CA PRO A 283 0.16 -3.15 14.51
C PRO A 283 1.43 -2.80 13.72
N ILE A 284 1.64 -3.44 12.57
CA ILE A 284 2.80 -3.26 11.70
C ILE A 284 2.48 -2.48 10.41
N GLY A 285 1.27 -1.92 10.31
CA GLY A 285 0.91 -1.02 9.21
C GLY A 285 1.70 0.28 9.29
N ASP A 286 2.35 0.67 8.18
CA ASP A 286 3.25 1.83 8.19
C ASP A 286 2.50 3.17 8.07
N LEU A 287 1.41 3.21 7.31
CA LEU A 287 0.69 4.46 7.05
C LEU A 287 -0.08 4.99 8.27
N PRO A 288 -0.79 4.18 9.10
CA PRO A 288 -1.54 4.70 10.24
C PRO A 288 -0.71 5.53 11.22
N PRO A 289 0.50 5.14 11.67
CA PRO A 289 1.32 6.00 12.55
C PRO A 289 1.67 7.36 11.91
N ALA A 290 1.98 7.39 10.60
CA ALA A 290 2.26 8.64 9.89
C ALA A 290 1.04 9.58 9.90
N LEU A 291 -0.15 9.04 9.59
CA LEU A 291 -1.40 9.79 9.63
C LEU A 291 -1.79 10.24 11.05
N ILE A 292 -1.56 9.40 12.06
CA ILE A 292 -1.77 9.77 13.47
C ILE A 292 -0.86 10.94 13.87
N ALA A 293 0.43 10.92 13.50
CA ALA A 293 1.34 12.03 13.79
C ALA A 293 0.90 13.35 13.13
N LEU A 294 0.31 13.27 11.94
CA LEU A 294 -0.27 14.41 11.23
C LEU A 294 -1.62 14.88 11.82
N GLY A 295 -2.20 14.14 12.76
CA GLY A 295 -3.48 14.49 13.37
C GLY A 295 -4.70 14.15 12.50
N ALA A 296 -4.57 13.13 11.67
CA ALA A 296 -5.65 12.71 10.78
C ALA A 296 -6.92 12.31 11.53
N ARG A 297 -8.06 12.54 10.87
CA ARG A 297 -9.40 12.20 11.35
C ARG A 297 -10.03 11.16 10.42
N LEU A 298 -10.78 10.24 10.99
CA LEU A 298 -11.44 9.17 10.25
C LEU A 298 -12.92 9.45 10.12
N HIS A 299 -13.44 9.38 8.91
CA HIS A 299 -14.87 9.47 8.63
C HIS A 299 -15.44 8.05 8.55
N LEU A 300 -16.43 7.77 9.37
CA LEU A 300 -17.16 6.52 9.43
C LEU A 300 -18.61 6.71 8.99
N HIS A 301 -19.14 5.71 8.27
CA HIS A 301 -20.49 5.77 7.72
C HIS A 301 -21.27 4.48 8.05
N ARG A 302 -22.52 4.64 8.47
CA ARG A 302 -23.47 3.54 8.72
C ARG A 302 -24.90 3.96 8.37
N GLY A 303 -25.52 3.31 7.40
CA GLY A 303 -26.86 3.68 6.93
C GLY A 303 -26.92 5.15 6.52
N ALA A 304 -27.75 5.95 7.17
CA ALA A 304 -27.83 7.40 6.96
C ALA A 304 -26.91 8.23 7.89
N THR A 305 -26.18 7.57 8.79
CA THR A 305 -25.40 8.26 9.83
C THR A 305 -23.93 8.31 9.47
N ARG A 306 -23.31 9.48 9.66
CA ARG A 306 -21.86 9.70 9.59
C ARG A 306 -21.34 10.19 10.92
N ARG A 307 -20.14 9.74 11.29
CA ARG A 307 -19.39 10.26 12.43
C ARG A 307 -17.93 10.42 12.10
N GLU A 308 -17.27 11.29 12.81
CA GLU A 308 -15.85 11.56 12.69
C GLU A 308 -15.15 11.36 14.04
N LEU A 309 -13.93 10.80 14.00
CA LEU A 309 -13.09 10.65 15.19
C LEU A 309 -11.60 10.83 14.86
N PRO A 310 -10.77 11.22 15.85
CA PRO A 310 -9.32 11.20 15.68
C PRO A 310 -8.84 9.78 15.35
N LEU A 311 -7.97 9.64 14.35
CA LEU A 311 -7.52 8.31 13.88
C LEU A 311 -6.93 7.45 14.99
N GLU A 312 -6.17 8.05 15.92
CA GLU A 312 -5.58 7.33 17.07
C GLU A 312 -6.61 6.66 18.00
N THR A 313 -7.85 7.17 18.05
CA THR A 313 -8.90 6.60 18.91
C THR A 313 -9.65 5.44 18.27
N PHE A 314 -9.46 5.23 16.97
CA PHE A 314 -10.08 4.13 16.23
C PHE A 314 -9.58 2.76 16.66
N PHE A 315 -8.32 2.64 17.07
CA PHE A 315 -7.66 1.39 17.42
C PHE A 315 -7.82 1.10 18.93
N LEU A 316 -8.74 0.23 19.31
CA LEU A 316 -9.02 -0.08 20.71
C LEU A 316 -8.08 -1.14 21.29
N ALA A 317 -7.82 -2.21 20.53
CA ALA A 317 -6.94 -3.31 20.88
C ALA A 317 -6.51 -4.06 19.59
N TYR A 318 -5.64 -5.07 19.72
CA TYR A 318 -5.29 -5.93 18.59
C TYR A 318 -6.55 -6.53 17.94
N GLY A 319 -6.72 -6.28 16.65
CA GLY A 319 -7.88 -6.74 15.88
C GLY A 319 -9.23 -6.14 16.30
N LYS A 320 -9.25 -5.10 17.16
CA LYS A 320 -10.46 -4.45 17.63
C LYS A 320 -10.43 -2.95 17.39
N GLN A 321 -11.40 -2.48 16.62
CA GLN A 321 -11.58 -1.07 16.26
C GLN A 321 -12.85 -0.51 16.85
N ASP A 322 -12.93 0.83 17.03
CA ASP A 322 -14.15 1.57 17.34
C ASP A 322 -15.02 1.68 16.07
N ARG A 323 -15.67 0.56 15.73
CA ARG A 323 -16.53 0.41 14.58
C ARG A 323 -17.76 -0.43 14.94
N ALA A 324 -18.95 0.11 14.71
CA ALA A 324 -20.21 -0.62 14.91
C ALA A 324 -20.45 -1.66 13.78
N PRO A 325 -21.26 -2.72 14.00
CA PRO A 325 -21.74 -3.58 12.93
C PRO A 325 -22.44 -2.77 11.83
N GLY A 326 -22.13 -3.06 10.56
CA GLY A 326 -22.64 -2.31 9.42
C GLY A 326 -22.00 -0.93 9.21
N GLU A 327 -21.02 -0.54 10.02
CA GLU A 327 -20.27 0.70 9.86
C GLU A 327 -18.98 0.46 9.05
N PHE A 328 -18.65 1.37 8.15
CA PHE A 328 -17.44 1.30 7.33
C PHE A 328 -16.65 2.60 7.34
N VAL A 329 -15.37 2.50 7.01
CA VAL A 329 -14.49 3.66 6.79
C VAL A 329 -14.88 4.27 5.45
N GLU A 330 -15.33 5.53 5.45
CA GLU A 330 -15.65 6.28 4.24
C GLU A 330 -14.42 7.02 3.71
N ALA A 331 -13.70 7.71 4.58
CA ALA A 331 -12.50 8.48 4.21
C ALA A 331 -11.59 8.74 5.41
N VAL A 332 -10.38 9.18 5.13
CA VAL A 332 -9.48 9.80 6.11
C VAL A 332 -9.18 11.23 5.69
N LEU A 333 -9.37 12.18 6.60
CA LEU A 333 -8.99 13.59 6.45
C LEU A 333 -7.61 13.80 7.09
N VAL A 334 -6.65 14.24 6.31
CA VAL A 334 -5.31 14.63 6.77
C VAL A 334 -5.26 16.15 6.80
N PRO A 335 -5.16 16.79 7.97
CA PRO A 335 -5.09 18.25 8.08
C PRO A 335 -3.89 18.83 7.31
N PRO A 336 -3.94 20.10 6.89
CA PRO A 336 -2.80 20.78 6.30
C PRO A 336 -1.60 20.75 7.25
N LEU A 337 -0.42 20.52 6.72
CA LEU A 337 0.81 20.62 7.49
C LEU A 337 1.23 22.09 7.57
N ASP A 338 1.24 22.64 8.79
CA ASP A 338 1.72 23.98 9.04
C ASP A 338 3.20 24.08 8.68
N ALA A 339 3.59 25.14 7.98
CA ALA A 339 4.98 25.41 7.57
C ALA A 339 5.96 25.49 8.76
N ALA A 340 5.50 25.85 9.97
CA ALA A 340 6.29 25.83 11.20
C ALA A 340 6.45 24.43 11.81
N THR A 341 5.72 23.42 11.30
CA THR A 341 5.78 22.05 11.79
C THR A 341 6.87 21.27 11.07
N ARG A 342 7.82 20.77 11.82
CA ARG A 342 8.82 19.80 11.37
C ARG A 342 8.21 18.42 11.41
N PHE A 343 8.18 17.74 10.28
CA PHE A 343 7.65 16.39 10.16
C PHE A 343 8.73 15.45 9.62
N ALA A 344 8.76 14.23 10.12
CA ALA A 344 9.49 13.13 9.52
C ALA A 344 8.81 11.79 9.83
N CYS A 345 9.00 10.82 8.95
CA CYS A 345 8.64 9.44 9.24
C CYS A 345 9.75 8.47 8.80
N TYR A 346 9.93 7.43 9.60
CA TYR A 346 11.06 6.49 9.50
C TYR A 346 10.58 5.06 9.54
N LYS A 347 11.07 4.25 8.61
CA LYS A 347 10.81 2.81 8.55
C LYS A 347 12.08 2.03 8.81
N ILE A 348 12.10 1.24 9.87
CA ILE A 348 13.18 0.31 10.21
C ILE A 348 12.72 -1.11 9.94
N SER A 349 13.40 -1.80 9.05
CA SER A 349 13.13 -3.17 8.63
C SER A 349 14.44 -3.90 8.31
N ARG A 350 14.42 -5.23 8.21
CA ARG A 350 15.62 -6.03 7.90
C ARG A 350 16.09 -5.87 6.45
N ARG A 351 15.13 -5.78 5.52
CA ARG A 351 15.38 -5.46 4.11
C ARG A 351 14.98 -4.01 3.86
N PHE A 352 15.60 -3.37 2.90
CA PHE A 352 15.28 -1.98 2.57
C PHE A 352 13.88 -1.85 1.96
N ASP A 353 13.58 -2.65 0.95
CA ASP A 353 12.30 -2.64 0.25
C ASP A 353 11.43 -3.84 0.64
N GLN A 354 10.13 -3.69 0.48
CA GLN A 354 9.12 -4.74 0.60
C GLN A 354 9.26 -5.59 1.89
N ASP A 355 9.54 -4.95 3.01
CA ASP A 355 9.68 -5.67 4.27
C ASP A 355 8.79 -5.08 5.36
N ILE A 356 8.36 -5.93 6.29
CA ILE A 356 7.55 -5.52 7.43
C ILE A 356 8.42 -4.76 8.42
N SER A 357 7.92 -3.61 8.88
CA SER A 357 8.64 -2.78 9.85
C SER A 357 8.84 -3.51 11.18
N ALA A 358 10.07 -3.52 11.66
CA ALA A 358 10.36 -3.78 13.07
C ALA A 358 9.90 -2.59 13.93
N VAL A 359 10.19 -1.37 13.47
CA VAL A 359 9.73 -0.11 14.06
C VAL A 359 9.39 0.86 12.93
N MET A 360 8.23 1.47 13.01
CA MET A 360 7.86 2.65 12.24
C MET A 360 7.64 3.81 13.21
N GLY A 361 8.33 4.93 13.01
CA GLY A 361 8.15 6.14 13.80
C GLY A 361 7.76 7.33 12.93
N ALA A 362 6.77 8.11 13.35
CA ALA A 362 6.36 9.34 12.69
C ALA A 362 6.23 10.46 13.71
N PHE A 363 6.84 11.60 13.41
CA PHE A 363 7.00 12.71 14.34
C PHE A 363 6.61 14.03 13.69
N ALA A 364 5.73 14.77 14.36
CA ALA A 364 5.35 16.13 13.99
C ALA A 364 5.59 17.04 15.20
N LEU A 365 6.39 18.10 15.01
CA LEU A 365 6.82 18.99 16.08
C LEU A 365 6.81 20.42 15.61
N THR A 366 6.15 21.31 16.37
CA THR A 366 6.12 22.76 16.12
C THR A 366 6.98 23.48 17.15
N LEU A 367 7.88 24.34 16.68
CA LEU A 367 8.74 25.17 17.51
C LEU A 367 8.29 26.63 17.49
N LYS A 368 8.38 27.29 18.66
CA LYS A 368 8.34 28.73 18.80
C LYS A 368 9.53 29.15 19.68
N ASP A 369 10.41 30.00 19.17
CA ASP A 369 11.59 30.47 19.88
C ASP A 369 12.41 29.32 20.51
N ASN A 370 12.68 28.30 19.72
CA ASN A 370 13.34 27.05 20.12
C ASN A 370 12.63 26.25 21.22
N THR A 371 11.41 26.61 21.60
CA THR A 371 10.56 25.87 22.54
C THR A 371 9.59 24.98 21.79
N ILE A 372 9.44 23.74 22.23
CA ILE A 372 8.49 22.77 21.67
C ILE A 372 7.08 23.14 22.14
N VAL A 373 6.26 23.75 21.26
CA VAL A 373 4.90 24.18 21.61
C VAL A 373 3.84 23.14 21.28
N ARG A 374 4.12 22.27 20.32
CA ARG A 374 3.25 21.13 19.95
C ARG A 374 4.11 19.97 19.47
N VAL A 375 3.74 18.76 19.89
CA VAL A 375 4.40 17.53 19.44
C VAL A 375 3.41 16.38 19.35
N ARG A 376 3.55 15.58 18.32
CA ARG A 376 2.85 14.30 18.14
C ARG A 376 3.88 13.27 17.68
N LEU A 377 4.00 12.21 18.44
CA LEU A 377 4.91 11.09 18.17
C LEU A 377 4.08 9.81 18.08
N ALA A 378 4.03 9.19 16.93
CA ALA A 378 3.30 7.96 16.73
C ALA A 378 4.22 6.84 16.23
N PHE A 379 3.94 5.63 16.70
CA PHE A 379 4.74 4.45 16.40
C PHE A 379 3.87 3.27 15.95
N GLY A 380 4.45 2.46 15.03
CA GLY A 380 4.00 1.14 14.65
C GLY A 380 5.09 0.10 14.95
N GLY A 381 4.71 -1.16 15.12
CA GLY A 381 5.61 -2.27 15.37
C GLY A 381 6.06 -2.44 16.83
N ILE A 382 5.73 -1.52 17.73
CA ILE A 382 6.17 -1.55 19.14
C ILE A 382 5.02 -1.60 20.16
N ALA A 383 3.78 -1.71 19.69
CA ALA A 383 2.58 -1.91 20.50
C ALA A 383 1.59 -2.81 19.75
N ALA A 384 0.51 -3.21 20.41
CA ALA A 384 -0.56 -4.01 19.81
C ALA A 384 -1.39 -3.26 18.76
N THR A 385 -1.29 -1.93 18.73
CA THR A 385 -1.95 -1.03 17.78
C THR A 385 -0.99 0.10 17.38
N PRO A 386 -1.21 0.79 16.25
CA PRO A 386 -0.59 2.09 16.01
C PRO A 386 -0.92 3.04 17.16
N LYS A 387 0.10 3.64 17.78
CA LYS A 387 -0.10 4.34 19.07
C LYS A 387 0.78 5.58 19.19
N ARG A 388 0.23 6.64 19.83
CA ARG A 388 1.01 7.81 20.24
C ARG A 388 1.83 7.55 21.51
N ALA A 389 2.98 8.19 21.61
CA ALA A 389 3.88 8.18 22.76
C ALA A 389 3.52 9.34 23.72
N GLN A 390 2.37 9.26 24.38
CA GLN A 390 1.79 10.40 25.15
C GLN A 390 2.66 10.88 26.30
N LYS A 391 3.34 9.98 27.03
CA LYS A 391 4.26 10.35 28.12
C LYS A 391 5.51 11.02 27.56
N THR A 392 6.03 10.53 26.45
CA THR A 392 7.15 11.13 25.74
C THR A 392 6.79 12.52 25.20
N GLU A 393 5.61 12.69 24.63
CA GLU A 393 5.09 13.98 24.18
C GLU A 393 4.97 14.99 25.34
N ALA A 394 4.46 14.54 26.49
CA ALA A 394 4.38 15.37 27.71
C ALA A 394 5.77 15.79 28.20
N ALA A 395 6.78 14.91 28.13
CA ALA A 395 8.16 15.23 28.51
C ALA A 395 8.85 16.23 27.56
N LEU A 396 8.34 16.38 26.32
CA LEU A 396 8.85 17.30 25.32
C LEU A 396 8.14 18.66 25.33
N THR A 397 6.85 18.68 25.57
CA THR A 397 6.02 19.90 25.46
C THR A 397 6.47 20.96 26.45
N GLY A 398 6.65 22.20 25.97
CA GLY A 398 7.11 23.34 26.76
C GLY A 398 8.60 23.35 27.05
N GLN A 399 9.38 22.39 26.53
CA GLN A 399 10.83 22.29 26.74
C GLN A 399 11.62 22.85 25.55
N PRO A 400 12.87 23.31 25.79
CA PRO A 400 13.75 23.65 24.68
C PRO A 400 14.04 22.47 23.77
N PHE A 401 14.12 22.70 22.46
CA PHE A 401 14.52 21.67 21.49
C PHE A 401 16.04 21.44 21.55
N ALA A 402 16.48 20.69 22.54
CA ALA A 402 17.88 20.44 22.85
C ALA A 402 18.15 18.96 23.10
N ALA A 403 19.41 18.52 22.91
CA ALA A 403 19.81 17.13 23.07
C ALA A 403 19.44 16.56 24.46
N THR A 404 19.60 17.34 25.51
CA THR A 404 19.25 16.93 26.90
C THR A 404 17.74 16.68 27.06
N THR A 405 16.90 17.47 26.40
CA THR A 405 15.45 17.27 26.38
C THR A 405 15.08 15.97 25.62
N ILE A 406 15.76 15.72 24.49
CA ILE A 406 15.55 14.50 23.70
C ILE A 406 15.96 13.26 24.50
N GLU A 407 17.09 13.29 25.25
CA GLU A 407 17.49 12.13 26.06
C GLU A 407 16.47 11.82 27.17
N ARG A 408 15.90 12.84 27.82
CA ARG A 408 14.79 12.64 28.78
C ARG A 408 13.55 12.02 28.10
N ALA A 409 13.21 12.51 26.91
CA ALA A 409 12.11 11.96 26.12
C ALA A 409 12.37 10.51 25.68
N CYS A 410 13.62 10.17 25.32
CA CYS A 410 14.01 8.78 25.02
C CYS A 410 13.81 7.87 26.25
N SER A 411 14.06 8.34 27.46
CA SER A 411 13.77 7.57 28.67
C SER A 411 12.26 7.39 28.88
N ALA A 412 11.45 8.41 28.63
CA ALA A 412 9.98 8.34 28.76
C ALA A 412 9.34 7.35 27.78
N LEU A 413 9.96 7.02 26.64
CA LEU A 413 9.47 6.01 25.71
C LEU A 413 9.28 4.62 26.35
N THR A 414 10.08 4.28 27.35
CA THR A 414 9.95 3.02 28.10
C THR A 414 8.67 2.94 28.94
N GLU A 415 8.06 4.09 29.22
CA GLU A 415 6.78 4.17 29.92
C GLU A 415 5.57 4.15 28.96
N ASP A 416 5.77 4.48 27.69
CA ASP A 416 4.73 4.45 26.66
C ASP A 416 4.59 3.07 26.03
N PHE A 417 5.70 2.32 25.90
CA PHE A 417 5.76 1.08 25.11
C PHE A 417 6.44 -0.07 25.83
N THR A 418 5.85 -1.25 25.65
CA THR A 418 6.41 -2.55 26.06
C THR A 418 6.35 -3.47 24.84
N PRO A 419 7.34 -3.37 23.93
CA PRO A 419 7.33 -4.16 22.69
C PRO A 419 7.57 -5.64 22.96
N ILE A 420 7.14 -6.49 22.04
CA ILE A 420 7.37 -7.93 22.07
C ILE A 420 8.65 -8.30 21.31
N THR A 421 9.23 -9.46 21.63
CA THR A 421 10.23 -10.14 20.82
C THR A 421 9.55 -11.10 19.85
N ASP A 422 9.86 -10.99 18.56
CA ASP A 422 9.39 -11.89 17.50
C ASP A 422 10.50 -12.19 16.48
N MET A 423 10.13 -12.85 15.35
CA MET A 423 11.10 -13.17 14.28
C MET A 423 11.71 -11.94 13.61
N ARG A 424 11.12 -10.74 13.78
CA ARG A 424 11.60 -9.50 13.13
C ARG A 424 12.63 -8.78 13.97
N ALA A 425 12.39 -8.67 15.29
CA ALA A 425 13.29 -7.97 16.21
C ALA A 425 13.01 -8.34 17.67
N SER A 426 14.03 -8.20 18.53
CA SER A 426 13.84 -8.28 19.98
C SER A 426 13.14 -7.03 20.53
N ALA A 427 12.52 -7.14 21.68
CA ALA A 427 11.89 -6.04 22.42
C ALA A 427 12.90 -4.89 22.68
N ASP A 428 14.11 -5.23 23.13
CA ASP A 428 15.17 -4.26 23.42
C ASP A 428 15.61 -3.53 22.16
N TYR A 429 15.79 -4.24 21.04
CA TYR A 429 16.12 -3.59 19.76
C TYR A 429 15.03 -2.62 19.31
N ARG A 430 13.76 -3.01 19.41
CA ARG A 430 12.63 -2.13 19.02
C ARG A 430 12.60 -0.86 19.83
N LEU A 431 12.82 -0.96 21.14
CA LEU A 431 12.84 0.20 22.03
C LEU A 431 14.04 1.10 21.75
N LEU A 432 15.25 0.51 21.64
CA LEU A 432 16.46 1.24 21.29
C LEU A 432 16.35 1.93 19.92
N ALA A 433 15.79 1.24 18.93
CA ALA A 433 15.55 1.81 17.60
C ALA A 433 14.57 3.00 17.69
N ALA A 434 13.46 2.88 18.42
CA ALA A 434 12.50 3.97 18.61
C ALA A 434 13.14 5.20 19.26
N GLN A 435 13.99 5.01 20.30
CA GLN A 435 14.77 6.08 20.93
C GLN A 435 15.74 6.72 19.93
N ASN A 436 16.44 5.92 19.13
CA ASN A 436 17.38 6.44 18.13
C ASN A 436 16.68 7.17 16.99
N LEU A 437 15.46 6.81 16.63
CA LEU A 437 14.66 7.59 15.67
C LEU A 437 14.36 8.99 16.21
N LEU A 438 14.09 9.15 17.51
CA LEU A 438 13.87 10.44 18.12
C LEU A 438 15.18 11.29 18.17
N ARG A 439 16.32 10.66 18.47
CA ARG A 439 17.65 11.31 18.38
C ARG A 439 17.96 11.75 16.94
N ARG A 440 17.69 10.89 15.97
CA ARG A 440 17.84 11.18 14.54
C ARG A 440 16.98 12.37 14.12
N PHE A 441 15.71 12.40 14.50
CA PHE A 441 14.80 13.52 14.21
C PHE A 441 15.34 14.84 14.76
N HIS A 442 15.86 14.84 15.98
CA HIS A 442 16.53 16.01 16.55
C HIS A 442 17.77 16.42 15.74
N LEU A 443 18.62 15.46 15.38
CA LEU A 443 19.83 15.71 14.61
C LEU A 443 19.53 16.35 13.25
N GLU A 444 18.57 15.78 12.50
CA GLU A 444 18.13 16.30 11.20
C GLU A 444 17.52 17.72 11.30
N ASN A 445 16.97 18.07 12.44
CA ASN A 445 16.30 19.35 12.67
C ASN A 445 17.10 20.34 13.53
N SER A 446 18.35 20.04 13.89
CA SER A 446 19.20 20.90 14.73
C SER A 446 20.03 21.94 13.96
N GLY A 447 19.79 22.07 12.63
CA GLY A 447 20.56 22.97 11.74
C GLY A 447 21.92 22.42 11.30
N LYS A 448 22.29 21.21 11.71
CA LYS A 448 23.50 20.52 11.26
C LYS A 448 23.20 19.76 9.98
N LYS A 449 24.05 19.90 8.95
CA LYS A 449 23.97 19.03 7.76
C LYS A 449 24.61 17.70 8.09
N VAL A 450 23.80 16.67 8.27
CA VAL A 450 24.26 15.29 8.52
C VAL A 450 23.48 14.37 7.59
N ALA A 451 24.19 13.59 6.76
CA ALA A 451 23.58 12.56 5.96
C ALA A 451 23.10 11.43 6.90
N THR A 452 21.81 11.20 6.94
CA THR A 452 21.17 10.21 7.82
C THR A 452 20.39 9.15 7.05
N ARG A 453 20.23 9.33 5.74
CA ARG A 453 19.45 8.44 4.88
C ARG A 453 20.38 7.53 4.10
N VAL A 454 20.04 6.23 4.03
CA VAL A 454 20.86 5.21 3.35
C VAL A 454 21.12 5.58 1.88
N LEU A 455 20.11 6.12 1.18
CA LEU A 455 20.27 6.51 -0.23
C LEU A 455 21.16 7.73 -0.42
N GLU A 456 21.28 8.61 0.55
CA GLU A 456 22.22 9.74 0.53
C GLU A 456 23.66 9.26 0.69
N LEU A 457 23.87 8.22 1.52
CA LEU A 457 25.20 7.66 1.79
C LEU A 457 25.76 6.80 0.65
N VAL A 458 24.91 6.29 -0.22
CA VAL A 458 25.33 5.41 -1.36
C VAL A 458 25.70 6.23 -2.60
N ASN A 459 25.31 7.52 -2.64
CA ASN A 459 25.58 8.42 -3.77
C ASN A 459 26.79 9.34 -3.53
N GLU A 460 27.49 9.19 -2.41
CA GLU A 460 28.82 9.75 -2.15
C GLU A 460 29.92 8.72 -2.48
#